data_2693c613e83e0af04291cb8d2009f05c
#
_entry.id   2693c613e83e0af04291cb8d2009f05c
#
_cell.length_a   1.000
_cell.length_b   1.000
_cell.length_c   1.000
_cell.angle_alpha   90.00
_cell.angle_beta   90.00
_cell.angle_gamma   90.00
#
_symmetry.space_group_name_H-M   'P 1'
#
loop_
_entity.id
_entity.type
_entity.pdbx_description
1 polymer ?
#
loop_
_entity_poly.entity_id
_entity_poly.type
_entity_poly.pdbx_seq_one_letter_code
_entity_poly.pdbx_strand_id
1 'polypeptide(L)'
;MTRELRLLSRRGLLRLGTSAVIGVPMASLIAACGDSDRTDESGGDDGGLPAEAILAARWIPTELGPGHQRLPLSIGDASGLTQDGPERLDAKIVSLEDDSVVVERISAERRSLGEGTIPFWTFHSFLERPGFYGLVVEGGPDEGAAFQIQDVADLSVDRVGDTLTAFDTPTFDDSRGVEVVCTRQPEPCPFHDVTLTEALSSGRPVVYLVGTPAHCQTGVCGPVLEQMIELATDLGDTAVFVHSDVYADRAATEVAPAVRAARLTFEPTVFVTDASGVVIDRLDAVWDAGELRELLS
;
A
#
# COMPACT_ATOMS: atom_id res chain seq x y z
N MET A 1 48.73 1.34 2.18
CA MET A 1 48.42 0.04 2.83
C MET A 1 47.06 -0.39 2.32
N THR A 2 47.08 -1.17 1.26
CA THR A 2 45.93 -1.68 0.49
C THR A 2 45.46 -2.99 1.13
N ARG A 3 44.20 -3.09 1.54
CA ARG A 3 43.60 -4.33 2.05
C ARG A 3 42.66 -4.88 0.97
N GLU A 4 43.12 -5.97 0.37
CA GLU A 4 42.33 -6.75 -0.60
C GLU A 4 41.14 -7.46 0.08
N LEU A 5 39.97 -7.30 -0.49
CA LEU A 5 38.76 -8.07 -0.18
C LEU A 5 38.76 -9.35 -1.05
N ARG A 6 38.90 -10.49 -0.41
CA ARG A 6 38.80 -11.81 -1.03
C ARG A 6 37.31 -12.16 -1.26
N LEU A 7 36.97 -12.33 -2.53
CA LEU A 7 35.72 -12.92 -2.99
C LEU A 7 35.72 -14.43 -2.70
N LEU A 8 34.77 -14.92 -1.91
CA LEU A 8 34.51 -16.33 -1.71
C LEU A 8 33.61 -16.88 -2.82
N SER A 9 34.16 -17.79 -3.61
CA SER A 9 33.58 -18.52 -4.70
C SER A 9 32.57 -19.57 -4.22
N ARG A 10 31.35 -19.54 -4.79
CA ARG A 10 30.39 -20.64 -4.69
C ARG A 10 30.73 -21.75 -5.68
N ARG A 11 31.31 -22.83 -5.21
CA ARG A 11 31.28 -24.13 -5.94
C ARG A 11 31.53 -25.28 -4.96
N GLY A 12 30.59 -26.26 -5.00
CA GLY A 12 30.81 -27.63 -4.56
C GLY A 12 29.98 -28.09 -3.39
N LEU A 13 28.92 -28.85 -3.65
CA LEU A 13 28.83 -30.25 -3.24
C LEU A 13 27.52 -30.88 -3.75
N LEU A 14 27.65 -31.49 -4.93
CA LEU A 14 26.79 -32.62 -5.31
C LEU A 14 27.44 -33.88 -4.75
N ARG A 15 26.72 -34.66 -3.94
CA ARG A 15 27.01 -36.10 -3.75
C ARG A 15 25.71 -36.88 -3.77
N LEU A 16 25.63 -37.72 -4.76
CA LEU A 16 24.69 -38.82 -4.93
C LEU A 16 24.80 -39.81 -3.77
N GLY A 17 23.70 -40.38 -3.38
CA GLY A 17 23.61 -41.59 -2.57
C GLY A 17 22.36 -42.36 -2.90
N THR A 18 22.55 -43.48 -3.60
CA THR A 18 21.56 -44.41 -4.14
C THR A 18 21.05 -45.43 -3.11
N SER A 19 19.76 -45.80 -3.23
CA SER A 19 19.15 -47.13 -3.08
C SER A 19 18.96 -47.75 -1.68
N ALA A 20 17.72 -48.06 -1.35
CA ALA A 20 17.27 -49.42 -1.08
C ALA A 20 15.74 -49.52 -1.01
N VAL A 21 15.19 -50.38 -1.86
CA VAL A 21 13.80 -50.83 -1.87
C VAL A 21 13.71 -52.04 -0.93
N ILE A 22 12.77 -52.10 0.01
CA ILE A 22 12.32 -53.33 0.65
C ILE A 22 10.78 -53.24 0.89
N GLY A 23 10.12 -54.15 0.41
CA GLY A 23 8.88 -54.76 0.20
C GLY A 23 7.85 -54.77 1.33
N VAL A 24 6.65 -54.89 0.85
CA VAL A 24 5.31 -55.04 1.40
C VAL A 24 5.20 -56.26 2.33
N PRO A 25 4.24 -56.29 3.33
CA PRO A 25 2.96 -56.88 2.99
C PRO A 25 1.71 -56.18 3.51
N MET A 26 0.69 -56.37 2.71
CA MET A 26 -0.73 -56.15 2.87
C MET A 26 -1.31 -57.00 4.00
N ALA A 27 -2.14 -56.48 4.88
CA ALA A 27 -3.20 -57.23 5.56
C ALA A 27 -4.26 -56.32 6.21
N SER A 28 -5.46 -56.46 5.68
CA SER A 28 -6.74 -56.64 6.37
C SER A 28 -7.51 -55.45 6.92
N LEU A 29 -8.63 -55.20 6.24
CA LEU A 29 -9.87 -54.54 6.60
C LEU A 29 -10.40 -54.95 7.99
N ILE A 30 -10.78 -53.94 8.79
CA ILE A 30 -11.92 -54.02 9.70
C ILE A 30 -12.73 -52.74 9.55
N ALA A 31 -13.94 -52.88 9.03
CA ALA A 31 -14.97 -51.87 9.06
C ALA A 31 -15.51 -51.78 10.49
N ALA A 32 -15.44 -50.60 11.08
CA ALA A 32 -16.19 -50.22 12.26
C ALA A 32 -17.01 -48.97 11.90
N CYS A 33 -18.30 -49.13 11.68
CA CYS A 33 -19.26 -48.04 11.74
C CYS A 33 -19.28 -47.49 13.15
N GLY A 34 -18.74 -46.30 13.32
CA GLY A 34 -18.90 -45.44 14.47
C GLY A 34 -19.65 -44.19 14.00
N ASP A 35 -20.90 -44.14 14.40
CA ASP A 35 -21.74 -42.96 14.34
C ASP A 35 -21.07 -41.90 15.22
N SER A 36 -20.42 -40.94 14.59
CA SER A 36 -19.88 -39.75 15.27
C SER A 36 -20.80 -38.62 14.91
N ASP A 37 -21.64 -38.29 15.86
CA ASP A 37 -22.27 -36.97 15.98
C ASP A 37 -21.25 -35.90 15.54
N ARG A 38 -21.39 -35.39 14.34
CA ARG A 38 -20.87 -34.08 14.00
C ARG A 38 -21.75 -33.08 14.76
N THR A 39 -21.33 -32.74 15.93
CA THR A 39 -21.67 -31.43 16.48
C THR A 39 -21.09 -30.43 15.49
N ASP A 40 -21.96 -29.84 14.69
CA ASP A 40 -21.71 -28.54 14.08
C ASP A 40 -21.43 -27.59 15.25
N GLU A 41 -20.18 -27.48 15.66
CA GLU A 41 -19.71 -26.28 16.31
C GLU A 41 -19.78 -25.21 15.22
N SER A 42 -20.92 -24.52 15.19
CA SER A 42 -21.00 -23.16 14.70
C SER A 42 -20.07 -22.36 15.62
N GLY A 43 -18.77 -22.38 15.29
CA GLY A 43 -17.79 -21.46 15.85
C GLY A 43 -18.33 -20.06 15.58
N GLY A 44 -18.66 -19.35 16.65
CA GLY A 44 -18.89 -17.93 16.57
C GLY A 44 -17.67 -17.34 15.86
N ASP A 45 -17.94 -16.51 14.87
CA ASP A 45 -16.97 -15.71 14.15
C ASP A 45 -16.35 -14.73 15.18
N ASP A 46 -15.39 -15.20 15.96
CA ASP A 46 -14.47 -14.36 16.70
C ASP A 46 -13.54 -13.77 15.65
N GLY A 47 -13.89 -12.59 15.11
CA GLY A 47 -13.27 -11.89 13.98
C GLY A 47 -11.75 -11.67 14.01
N GLY A 48 -11.00 -12.57 14.62
CA GLY A 48 -9.55 -12.62 14.66
C GLY A 48 -8.96 -13.37 13.47
N LEU A 49 -7.75 -12.99 13.08
CA LEU A 49 -6.98 -13.69 12.06
C LEU A 49 -6.35 -14.97 12.63
N PRO A 50 -6.13 -16.02 11.82
CA PRO A 50 -5.32 -17.15 12.23
C PRO A 50 -3.86 -16.73 12.46
N ALA A 51 -3.19 -17.35 13.45
CA ALA A 51 -1.80 -17.00 13.80
C ALA A 51 -0.80 -17.20 12.64
N GLU A 52 -1.13 -18.06 11.67
CA GLU A 52 -0.35 -18.28 10.44
C GLU A 52 -0.67 -17.30 9.31
N ALA A 53 -1.58 -16.34 9.51
CA ALA A 53 -1.89 -15.32 8.52
C ALA A 53 -0.65 -14.50 8.17
N ILE A 54 -0.50 -14.14 6.91
CA ILE A 54 0.54 -13.23 6.45
C ILE A 54 -0.02 -11.82 6.47
N LEU A 55 0.65 -10.91 7.18
CA LEU A 55 0.34 -9.50 7.22
C LEU A 55 1.19 -8.77 6.17
N ALA A 56 0.58 -8.39 5.07
CA ALA A 56 1.27 -7.69 3.99
C ALA A 56 1.12 -6.18 4.14
N ALA A 57 2.17 -5.52 4.60
CA ALA A 57 2.26 -4.07 4.69
C ALA A 57 2.07 -3.41 3.31
N ARG A 58 1.21 -2.39 3.25
CA ARG A 58 0.94 -1.61 2.04
C ARG A 58 1.36 -0.13 2.20
N TRP A 59 2.17 0.18 3.20
CA TRP A 59 2.78 1.50 3.40
C TRP A 59 4.19 1.56 2.83
N ILE A 60 4.72 2.76 2.70
CA ILE A 60 6.07 3.01 2.20
C ILE A 60 7.03 3.12 3.40
N PRO A 61 7.91 2.14 3.63
CA PRO A 61 8.70 2.06 4.87
C PRO A 61 9.62 3.26 5.11
N THR A 62 10.05 3.94 4.05
CA THR A 62 10.98 5.08 4.12
C THR A 62 10.28 6.43 4.29
N GLU A 63 8.95 6.48 4.28
CA GLU A 63 8.18 7.72 4.23
C GLU A 63 7.23 7.89 5.43
N LEU A 64 7.34 7.03 6.44
CA LEU A 64 6.60 7.19 7.69
C LEU A 64 7.41 8.07 8.65
N GLY A 65 6.91 9.23 8.97
CA GLY A 65 7.52 10.18 9.89
C GLY A 65 6.69 10.45 11.14
N PRO A 66 7.16 11.22 12.11
CA PRO A 66 6.38 11.59 13.30
C PRO A 66 5.08 12.28 12.93
N GLY A 67 4.00 11.94 13.62
CA GLY A 67 2.66 12.48 13.39
C GLY A 67 1.60 11.42 13.16
N HIS A 68 0.61 11.74 12.33
CA HIS A 68 -0.43 10.79 11.91
C HIS A 68 0.16 9.72 11.02
N GLN A 69 -0.17 8.47 11.34
CA GLN A 69 0.18 7.29 10.57
C GLN A 69 -1.04 6.74 9.87
N ARG A 70 -0.87 6.44 8.61
CA ARG A 70 -1.78 5.65 7.81
C ARG A 70 -1.08 4.34 7.46
N LEU A 71 -1.57 3.21 8.00
CA LEU A 71 -0.95 1.90 7.91
C LEU A 71 -1.90 0.92 7.22
N PRO A 72 -2.03 0.96 5.89
CA PRO A 72 -2.83 0.00 5.14
C PRO A 72 -2.15 -1.38 5.14
N LEU A 73 -2.96 -2.42 5.33
CA LEU A 73 -2.54 -3.80 5.44
C LEU A 73 -3.43 -4.67 4.55
N SER A 74 -2.88 -5.67 3.88
CA SER A 74 -3.63 -6.76 3.28
C SER A 74 -3.28 -8.08 3.95
N ILE A 75 -4.19 -9.05 3.87
CA ILE A 75 -4.01 -10.37 4.50
C ILE A 75 -3.66 -11.39 3.41
N GLY A 76 -2.86 -12.37 3.79
CA GLY A 76 -2.51 -13.49 2.94
C GLY A 76 -2.30 -14.77 3.73
N ASP A 77 -2.00 -15.82 3.00
CA ASP A 77 -1.58 -17.12 3.49
C ASP A 77 -0.39 -17.64 2.67
N ALA A 78 -0.05 -18.91 2.81
CA ALA A 78 1.03 -19.55 2.05
C ALA A 78 0.83 -19.55 0.53
N SER A 79 -0.39 -19.31 0.03
CA SER A 79 -0.72 -19.23 -1.40
C SER A 79 -0.62 -17.80 -1.96
N GLY A 80 -0.58 -16.80 -1.10
CA GLY A 80 -0.49 -15.38 -1.45
C GLY A 80 -1.52 -14.51 -0.74
N LEU A 81 -1.76 -13.31 -1.28
CA LEU A 81 -2.78 -12.40 -0.73
C LEU A 81 -4.19 -12.94 -1.02
N THR A 82 -5.08 -12.86 -0.05
CA THR A 82 -6.46 -13.36 -0.15
C THR A 82 -7.44 -12.26 -0.52
N GLN A 83 -8.53 -12.65 -1.20
CA GLN A 83 -9.67 -11.76 -1.48
C GLN A 83 -10.69 -11.78 -0.34
N ASP A 84 -10.58 -12.74 0.57
CA ASP A 84 -11.43 -12.90 1.73
C ASP A 84 -10.78 -12.31 2.98
N GLY A 85 -11.59 -12.00 3.97
CA GLY A 85 -11.14 -11.50 5.26
C GLY A 85 -12.30 -10.90 6.06
N PRO A 86 -12.12 -10.64 7.36
CA PRO A 86 -13.15 -10.09 8.22
C PRO A 86 -13.51 -8.65 7.82
N GLU A 87 -14.73 -8.21 8.12
CA GLU A 87 -15.17 -6.85 7.86
C GLU A 87 -14.40 -5.82 8.69
N ARG A 88 -13.86 -6.22 9.82
CA ARG A 88 -13.10 -5.37 10.73
C ARG A 88 -11.91 -6.11 11.30
N LEU A 89 -10.81 -5.41 11.47
CA LEU A 89 -9.63 -5.83 12.22
C LEU A 89 -9.38 -4.90 13.40
N ASP A 90 -9.02 -5.47 14.54
CA ASP A 90 -8.50 -4.76 15.69
C ASP A 90 -7.00 -5.02 15.83
N ALA A 91 -6.25 -4.01 16.26
CA ALA A 91 -4.80 -4.10 16.42
C ALA A 91 -4.31 -3.22 17.57
N LYS A 92 -3.09 -3.46 18.01
CA LYS A 92 -2.31 -2.59 18.88
C LYS A 92 -0.99 -2.21 18.22
N ILE A 93 -0.37 -1.13 18.69
CA ILE A 93 0.99 -0.79 18.27
C ILE A 93 1.92 -0.98 19.47
N VAL A 94 3.00 -1.71 19.24
CA VAL A 94 4.04 -1.97 20.24
C VAL A 94 5.36 -1.33 19.79
N SER A 95 6.18 -0.87 20.73
CA SER A 95 7.57 -0.50 20.49
C SER A 95 8.40 -1.78 20.38
N LEU A 96 9.21 -1.90 19.32
CA LEU A 96 10.12 -3.04 19.17
C LEU A 96 11.45 -2.84 19.91
N GLU A 97 11.62 -1.74 20.63
CA GLU A 97 12.82 -1.47 21.44
C GLU A 97 12.71 -2.07 22.84
N ASP A 98 11.50 -2.05 23.40
CA ASP A 98 11.26 -2.47 24.79
C ASP A 98 9.96 -3.28 24.99
N ASP A 99 9.31 -3.68 23.91
CA ASP A 99 8.05 -4.44 23.87
C ASP A 99 6.86 -3.73 24.58
N SER A 100 6.98 -2.43 24.84
CA SER A 100 5.89 -1.66 25.45
C SER A 100 4.74 -1.42 24.49
N VAL A 101 3.51 -1.46 24.99
CA VAL A 101 2.33 -1.08 24.21
C VAL A 101 2.28 0.45 24.12
N VAL A 102 2.38 0.97 22.89
CA VAL A 102 2.34 2.42 22.60
C VAL A 102 0.91 2.87 22.30
N VAL A 103 0.15 2.03 21.61
CA VAL A 103 -1.28 2.25 21.33
C VAL A 103 -2.02 0.98 21.65
N GLU A 104 -2.93 1.05 22.63
CA GLU A 104 -3.62 -0.12 23.17
C GLU A 104 -4.59 -0.78 22.17
N ARG A 105 -5.32 0.03 21.42
CA ARG A 105 -6.28 -0.46 20.45
C ARG A 105 -6.56 0.54 19.35
N ILE A 106 -6.49 0.05 18.12
CA ILE A 106 -6.96 0.72 16.91
C ILE A 106 -7.72 -0.30 16.06
N SER A 107 -8.61 0.20 15.21
CA SER A 107 -9.45 -0.67 14.38
C SER A 107 -9.43 -0.17 12.95
N ALA A 108 -9.63 -1.10 12.02
CA ALA A 108 -9.74 -0.80 10.60
C ALA A 108 -10.89 -1.62 9.97
N GLU A 109 -11.70 -0.97 9.17
CA GLU A 109 -12.74 -1.61 8.39
C GLU A 109 -12.17 -2.13 7.06
N ARG A 110 -12.78 -3.19 6.53
CA ARG A 110 -12.41 -3.77 5.25
C ARG A 110 -12.72 -2.80 4.11
N ARG A 111 -11.72 -2.55 3.27
CA ARG A 111 -11.82 -1.71 2.07
C ARG A 111 -11.40 -2.50 0.84
N SER A 112 -11.85 -2.07 -0.36
CA SER A 112 -11.43 -2.67 -1.63
C SER A 112 -11.51 -1.67 -2.77
N LEU A 113 -10.77 -1.95 -3.84
CA LEU A 113 -10.79 -1.16 -5.08
C LEU A 113 -11.87 -1.64 -6.08
N GLY A 114 -12.72 -2.58 -5.67
CA GLY A 114 -13.77 -3.16 -6.48
C GLY A 114 -13.73 -4.69 -6.47
N GLU A 115 -14.66 -5.29 -7.20
CA GLU A 115 -14.80 -6.74 -7.28
C GLU A 115 -13.52 -7.40 -7.81
N GLY A 116 -13.08 -8.49 -7.16
CA GLY A 116 -11.90 -9.24 -7.53
C GLY A 116 -10.56 -8.62 -7.13
N THR A 117 -10.55 -7.45 -6.48
CA THR A 117 -9.32 -6.84 -5.96
C THR A 117 -8.98 -7.38 -4.57
N ILE A 118 -7.69 -7.28 -4.21
CA ILE A 118 -7.23 -7.64 -2.87
C ILE A 118 -7.74 -6.59 -1.88
N PRO A 119 -8.48 -6.98 -0.83
CA PRO A 119 -8.93 -6.07 0.20
C PRO A 119 -7.77 -5.56 1.05
N PHE A 120 -8.00 -4.44 1.71
CA PHE A 120 -7.07 -3.86 2.65
C PHE A 120 -7.79 -3.23 3.84
N TRP A 121 -7.05 -3.11 4.94
CA TRP A 121 -7.49 -2.48 6.19
C TRP A 121 -6.54 -1.36 6.52
N THR A 122 -7.04 -0.13 6.65
CA THR A 122 -6.20 1.03 6.95
C THR A 122 -6.30 1.38 8.43
N PHE A 123 -5.25 1.13 9.18
CA PHE A 123 -5.14 1.55 10.57
C PHE A 123 -4.61 2.97 10.67
N HIS A 124 -5.23 3.78 11.50
CA HIS A 124 -4.82 5.15 11.78
C HIS A 124 -4.30 5.28 13.20
N SER A 125 -3.20 5.99 13.39
CA SER A 125 -2.59 6.21 14.69
C SER A 125 -1.84 7.54 14.71
N PHE A 126 -1.38 7.94 15.90
CA PHE A 126 -0.51 9.11 16.06
C PHE A 126 0.74 8.69 16.83
N LEU A 127 1.91 8.82 16.19
CA LEU A 127 3.21 8.45 16.75
C LEU A 127 4.18 9.65 16.66
N GLU A 128 4.60 10.15 17.81
CA GLU A 128 5.43 11.37 17.87
C GLU A 128 6.93 11.09 17.73
N ARG A 129 7.38 9.85 17.99
CA ARG A 129 8.80 9.55 18.13
C ARG A 129 9.29 8.68 16.98
N PRO A 130 10.44 9.02 16.37
CA PRO A 130 11.18 8.07 15.57
C PRO A 130 11.48 6.79 16.35
N GLY A 131 11.51 5.65 15.67
CA GLY A 131 11.75 4.35 16.30
C GLY A 131 11.15 3.20 15.50
N PHE A 132 11.32 1.99 16.03
CA PHE A 132 10.80 0.76 15.42
C PHE A 132 9.55 0.29 16.17
N TYR A 133 8.51 -0.02 15.41
CA TYR A 133 7.19 -0.37 15.92
C TYR A 133 6.65 -1.62 15.23
N GLY A 134 5.74 -2.32 15.89
CA GLY A 134 4.98 -3.45 15.35
C GLY A 134 3.48 -3.16 15.39
N LEU A 135 2.79 -3.33 14.27
CA LEU A 135 1.34 -3.37 14.19
C LEU A 135 0.89 -4.81 14.44
N VAL A 136 0.43 -5.12 15.64
CA VAL A 136 0.02 -6.47 16.05
C VAL A 136 -1.49 -6.56 15.94
N VAL A 137 -1.95 -7.33 14.96
CA VAL A 137 -3.38 -7.56 14.68
C VAL A 137 -3.91 -8.67 15.57
N GLU A 138 -5.09 -8.49 16.16
CA GLU A 138 -5.71 -9.45 17.07
C GLU A 138 -5.96 -10.80 16.38
N GLY A 139 -5.51 -11.89 17.02
CA GLY A 139 -5.57 -13.25 16.49
C GLY A 139 -4.53 -13.59 15.43
N GLY A 140 -3.83 -12.62 14.86
CA GLY A 140 -2.78 -12.81 13.87
C GLY A 140 -1.43 -13.19 14.48
N PRO A 141 -0.33 -13.13 13.68
CA PRO A 141 1.02 -13.42 14.15
C PRO A 141 1.45 -12.49 15.29
N ASP A 142 2.07 -13.05 16.32
CA ASP A 142 2.54 -12.31 17.50
C ASP A 142 3.56 -11.22 17.16
N GLU A 143 4.37 -11.43 16.11
CA GLU A 143 5.37 -10.47 15.63
C GLU A 143 4.73 -9.24 14.98
N GLY A 144 3.51 -9.37 14.48
CA GLY A 144 2.81 -8.33 13.75
C GLY A 144 3.52 -7.88 12.47
N ALA A 145 3.14 -6.72 11.96
CA ALA A 145 3.80 -6.07 10.82
C ALA A 145 4.72 -4.96 11.34
N ALA A 146 6.03 -5.15 11.19
CA ALA A 146 7.03 -4.20 11.64
C ALA A 146 7.10 -2.96 10.73
N PHE A 147 7.30 -1.78 11.32
CA PHE A 147 7.52 -0.53 10.61
C PHE A 147 8.43 0.40 11.39
N GLN A 148 8.98 1.41 10.71
CA GLN A 148 9.85 2.41 11.31
C GLN A 148 9.25 3.81 11.11
N ILE A 149 9.20 4.59 12.17
CA ILE A 149 9.01 6.02 12.09
C ILE A 149 10.39 6.65 11.93
N GLN A 150 10.63 7.28 10.79
CA GLN A 150 11.90 7.92 10.43
C GLN A 150 12.07 9.26 11.14
N ASP A 151 13.32 9.73 11.24
CA ASP A 151 13.56 11.13 11.57
C ASP A 151 13.04 12.04 10.45
N VAL A 152 12.49 13.20 10.81
CA VAL A 152 11.96 14.17 9.84
C VAL A 152 13.00 14.56 8.77
N ALA A 153 14.28 14.62 9.15
CA ALA A 153 15.36 14.97 8.24
C ALA A 153 15.65 13.93 7.14
N ASP A 154 15.18 12.69 7.35
CA ASP A 154 15.40 11.59 6.41
C ASP A 154 14.23 11.42 5.43
N LEU A 155 13.12 12.13 5.65
CA LEU A 155 11.95 12.10 4.77
C LEU A 155 12.17 12.98 3.54
N SER A 156 11.79 12.48 2.37
CA SER A 156 12.03 13.17 1.11
C SER A 156 10.77 13.80 0.50
N VAL A 157 9.62 13.19 0.73
CA VAL A 157 8.34 13.57 0.13
C VAL A 157 7.60 14.58 1.03
N ASP A 158 6.88 15.52 0.44
CA ASP A 158 6.06 16.49 1.19
C ASP A 158 5.05 15.76 2.09
N ARG A 159 4.89 16.23 3.33
CA ARG A 159 4.13 15.59 4.40
C ARG A 159 2.89 16.39 4.77
N VAL A 160 2.03 15.79 5.55
CA VAL A 160 0.93 16.52 6.21
C VAL A 160 1.47 17.73 6.96
N GLY A 161 0.92 18.90 6.67
CA GLY A 161 1.33 20.19 7.20
C GLY A 161 2.35 20.96 6.36
N ASP A 162 3.02 20.33 5.40
CA ASP A 162 3.89 21.01 4.45
C ASP A 162 3.06 21.70 3.34
N THR A 163 3.57 22.76 2.74
CA THR A 163 3.01 23.30 1.51
C THR A 163 3.43 22.37 0.35
N LEU A 164 2.47 21.86 -0.40
CA LEU A 164 2.76 20.95 -1.52
C LEU A 164 3.65 21.66 -2.55
N THR A 165 4.75 21.01 -2.92
CA THR A 165 5.69 21.52 -3.91
C THR A 165 4.99 21.69 -5.26
N ALA A 166 4.85 22.93 -5.70
CA ALA A 166 4.26 23.27 -7.00
C ALA A 166 5.17 22.81 -8.14
N PHE A 167 4.55 22.26 -9.17
CA PHE A 167 5.22 21.84 -10.39
C PHE A 167 4.29 21.97 -11.59
N ASP A 168 4.83 22.40 -12.72
CA ASP A 168 4.07 22.43 -13.97
C ASP A 168 3.96 21.03 -14.56
N THR A 169 2.94 20.29 -14.14
CA THR A 169 2.67 18.94 -14.63
C THR A 169 2.31 18.92 -16.11
N PRO A 170 2.54 17.79 -16.83
CA PRO A 170 2.11 17.65 -18.22
C PRO A 170 0.60 17.84 -18.37
N THR A 171 0.19 18.59 -19.41
CA THR A 171 -1.21 18.77 -19.80
C THR A 171 -1.41 18.31 -21.25
N PHE A 172 -2.67 18.22 -21.69
CA PHE A 172 -2.98 17.88 -23.09
C PHE A 172 -2.49 18.96 -24.06
N ASP A 173 -2.43 20.23 -23.62
CA ASP A 173 -1.95 21.34 -24.44
C ASP A 173 -0.42 21.44 -24.47
N ASP A 174 0.24 21.03 -23.38
CA ASP A 174 1.70 21.03 -23.25
C ASP A 174 2.18 19.78 -22.49
N SER A 175 2.70 18.83 -23.23
CA SER A 175 3.21 17.56 -22.67
C SER A 175 4.46 17.71 -21.81
N ARG A 176 5.12 18.87 -21.83
CA ARG A 176 6.35 19.17 -21.06
C ARG A 176 7.45 18.14 -21.22
N GLY A 177 7.53 17.57 -22.42
CA GLY A 177 8.56 16.63 -22.81
C GLY A 177 8.28 15.18 -22.45
N VAL A 178 7.09 14.84 -21.95
CA VAL A 178 6.68 13.43 -21.84
C VAL A 178 6.07 12.97 -23.17
N GLU A 179 6.30 11.72 -23.54
CA GLU A 179 5.77 11.14 -24.79
C GLU A 179 4.28 10.80 -24.69
N VAL A 180 3.83 10.45 -23.48
CA VAL A 180 2.43 10.10 -23.18
C VAL A 180 2.02 10.82 -21.92
N VAL A 181 1.05 11.71 -22.03
CA VAL A 181 0.54 12.49 -20.87
C VAL A 181 -0.21 11.60 -19.89
N CYS A 182 -0.94 10.61 -20.40
CA CYS A 182 -1.71 9.66 -19.59
C CYS A 182 -1.75 8.28 -20.25
N THR A 183 -1.40 7.23 -19.49
CA THR A 183 -1.42 5.84 -19.98
C THR A 183 -2.71 5.09 -19.70
N ARG A 184 -3.73 5.75 -19.11
CA ARG A 184 -5.06 5.15 -18.93
C ARG A 184 -5.66 4.72 -20.27
N GLN A 185 -6.37 3.59 -20.26
CA GLN A 185 -7.09 3.05 -21.42
C GLN A 185 -8.58 2.87 -21.10
N PRO A 186 -9.52 2.99 -22.09
CA PRO A 186 -9.25 3.25 -23.51
C PRO A 186 -8.95 4.73 -23.83
N GLU A 187 -9.30 5.64 -22.92
CA GLU A 187 -9.11 7.08 -23.08
C GLU A 187 -8.30 7.64 -21.91
N PRO A 188 -7.48 8.69 -22.12
CA PRO A 188 -6.83 9.39 -21.02
C PRO A 188 -7.81 9.86 -19.95
N CYS A 189 -7.35 10.01 -18.70
CA CYS A 189 -8.19 10.56 -17.65
C CYS A 189 -8.41 12.09 -17.84
N PRO A 190 -9.44 12.68 -17.22
CA PRO A 190 -9.79 14.10 -17.41
C PRO A 190 -8.94 15.07 -16.57
N PHE A 191 -7.84 14.64 -15.96
CA PHE A 191 -7.08 15.41 -14.96
C PHE A 191 -5.79 16.03 -15.49
N HIS A 192 -5.77 16.42 -16.79
CA HIS A 192 -4.62 17.00 -17.48
C HIS A 192 -4.95 18.33 -18.18
N ASP A 193 -6.04 19.00 -17.77
CA ASP A 193 -6.41 20.30 -18.34
C ASP A 193 -5.65 21.46 -17.68
N VAL A 194 -5.19 21.28 -16.44
CA VAL A 194 -4.42 22.27 -15.68
C VAL A 194 -3.17 21.64 -15.09
N THR A 195 -2.14 22.47 -14.88
CA THR A 195 -0.94 22.06 -14.16
C THR A 195 -1.18 22.01 -12.65
N LEU A 196 -0.34 21.29 -11.90
CA LEU A 196 -0.38 21.34 -10.44
C LEU A 196 -0.18 22.77 -9.91
N THR A 197 0.71 23.56 -10.54
CA THR A 197 0.92 24.98 -10.19
C THR A 197 -0.37 25.80 -10.32
N GLU A 198 -1.10 25.64 -11.41
CA GLU A 198 -2.38 26.33 -11.63
C GLU A 198 -3.45 25.83 -10.67
N ALA A 199 -3.52 24.53 -10.44
CA ALA A 199 -4.45 23.95 -9.48
C ALA A 199 -4.25 24.51 -8.07
N LEU A 200 -3.01 24.52 -7.55
CA LEU A 200 -2.66 25.08 -6.24
C LEU A 200 -2.93 26.58 -6.14
N SER A 201 -2.91 27.31 -7.26
CA SER A 201 -3.22 28.74 -7.31
C SER A 201 -4.72 29.04 -7.41
N SER A 202 -5.57 28.03 -7.56
CA SER A 202 -7.02 28.17 -7.78
C SER A 202 -7.78 28.62 -6.54
N GLY A 203 -7.20 28.51 -5.34
CA GLY A 203 -7.87 28.76 -4.07
C GLY A 203 -8.91 27.68 -3.70
N ARG A 204 -8.79 26.50 -4.27
CA ARG A 204 -9.60 25.30 -3.98
C ARG A 204 -8.72 24.18 -3.45
N PRO A 205 -9.27 23.22 -2.69
CA PRO A 205 -8.57 21.97 -2.38
C PRO A 205 -8.07 21.28 -3.65
N VAL A 206 -6.90 20.66 -3.58
CA VAL A 206 -6.28 19.94 -4.71
C VAL A 206 -6.10 18.48 -4.34
N VAL A 207 -6.44 17.59 -5.27
CA VAL A 207 -6.17 16.16 -5.23
C VAL A 207 -5.19 15.84 -6.34
N TYR A 208 -3.94 15.56 -5.99
CA TYR A 208 -2.88 15.29 -6.95
C TYR A 208 -2.43 13.83 -6.88
N LEU A 209 -2.75 13.05 -7.91
CA LEU A 209 -2.32 11.65 -8.06
C LEU A 209 -1.07 11.56 -8.90
N VAL A 210 -0.08 10.83 -8.41
CA VAL A 210 1.06 10.33 -9.18
C VAL A 210 0.96 8.81 -9.28
N GLY A 211 0.82 8.30 -10.49
CA GLY A 211 0.68 6.86 -10.71
C GLY A 211 0.51 6.53 -12.19
N THR A 212 1.00 5.37 -12.63
CA THR A 212 1.02 4.97 -14.05
C THR A 212 0.16 3.76 -14.30
N PRO A 213 -1.07 3.90 -14.82
CA PRO A 213 -1.97 2.76 -15.06
C PRO A 213 -1.36 1.63 -15.89
N ALA A 214 -0.61 1.94 -16.95
CA ALA A 214 -0.07 0.93 -17.87
C ALA A 214 1.17 0.21 -17.34
N HIS A 215 1.91 0.77 -16.39
CA HIS A 215 3.21 0.25 -15.94
C HIS A 215 3.28 0.00 -14.43
N CYS A 216 2.16 0.08 -13.75
CA CYS A 216 2.07 -0.13 -12.30
C CYS A 216 2.39 -1.57 -11.92
N GLN A 217 3.49 -1.78 -11.18
CA GLN A 217 3.94 -3.11 -10.76
C GLN A 217 2.99 -3.78 -9.76
N THR A 218 2.25 -3.00 -8.98
CA THR A 218 1.29 -3.49 -7.99
C THR A 218 -0.11 -3.69 -8.55
N GLY A 219 -0.38 -3.22 -9.78
CA GLY A 219 -1.70 -3.28 -10.39
C GLY A 219 -2.75 -2.37 -9.77
N VAL A 220 -2.35 -1.48 -8.84
CA VAL A 220 -3.27 -0.60 -8.07
C VAL A 220 -3.54 0.72 -8.77
N CYS A 221 -2.58 1.27 -9.54
CA CYS A 221 -2.66 2.64 -10.10
C CYS A 221 -3.87 2.86 -11.01
N GLY A 222 -4.22 1.87 -11.85
CA GLY A 222 -5.43 1.92 -12.67
C GLY A 222 -6.70 2.00 -11.82
N PRO A 223 -6.96 1.02 -10.94
CA PRO A 223 -8.13 1.03 -10.07
C PRO A 223 -8.28 2.30 -9.21
N VAL A 224 -7.23 2.83 -8.61
CA VAL A 224 -7.33 4.07 -7.80
C VAL A 224 -7.63 5.29 -8.68
N LEU A 225 -7.10 5.34 -9.90
CA LEU A 225 -7.43 6.42 -10.84
C LEU A 225 -8.90 6.35 -11.28
N GLU A 226 -9.46 5.16 -11.52
CA GLU A 226 -10.89 5.02 -11.84
C GLU A 226 -11.76 5.52 -10.67
N GLN A 227 -11.45 5.15 -9.43
CA GLN A 227 -12.17 5.65 -8.26
C GLN A 227 -12.04 7.16 -8.09
N MET A 228 -10.87 7.74 -8.40
CA MET A 228 -10.68 9.19 -8.39
C MET A 228 -11.53 9.90 -9.45
N ILE A 229 -11.71 9.29 -10.65
CA ILE A 229 -12.57 9.83 -11.71
C ILE A 229 -14.05 9.83 -11.27
N GLU A 230 -14.52 8.74 -10.69
CA GLU A 230 -15.87 8.63 -10.15
C GLU A 230 -16.11 9.69 -9.06
N LEU A 231 -15.17 9.79 -8.11
CA LEU A 231 -15.25 10.77 -7.03
C LEU A 231 -15.25 12.22 -7.55
N ALA A 232 -14.41 12.54 -8.53
CA ALA A 232 -14.37 13.87 -9.14
C ALA A 232 -15.70 14.24 -9.81
N THR A 233 -16.36 13.26 -10.42
CA THR A 233 -17.70 13.46 -11.01
C THR A 233 -18.74 13.81 -9.94
N ASP A 234 -18.69 13.15 -8.78
CA ASP A 234 -19.60 13.39 -7.66
C ASP A 234 -19.35 14.75 -6.98
N LEU A 235 -18.09 15.13 -6.81
CA LEU A 235 -17.68 16.36 -6.11
C LEU A 235 -17.74 17.61 -6.98
N GLY A 236 -17.73 17.45 -8.31
CA GLY A 236 -17.75 18.58 -9.26
C GLY A 236 -16.61 19.58 -8.98
N ASP A 237 -16.97 20.85 -8.83
CA ASP A 237 -16.02 21.95 -8.64
C ASP A 237 -15.50 22.13 -7.20
N THR A 238 -15.80 21.21 -6.28
CA THR A 238 -15.40 21.32 -4.87
C THR A 238 -13.87 21.24 -4.71
N ALA A 239 -13.19 20.45 -5.52
CA ALA A 239 -11.75 20.29 -5.55
C ALA A 239 -11.23 20.33 -6.99
N VAL A 240 -9.91 20.56 -7.14
CA VAL A 240 -9.21 20.43 -8.43
C VAL A 240 -8.45 19.11 -8.42
N PHE A 241 -8.67 18.29 -9.44
CA PHE A 241 -8.00 17.01 -9.60
C PHE A 241 -6.89 17.13 -10.64
N VAL A 242 -5.71 16.61 -10.31
CA VAL A 242 -4.53 16.59 -11.19
C VAL A 242 -3.94 15.19 -11.18
N HIS A 243 -3.44 14.73 -12.31
CA HIS A 243 -2.78 13.44 -12.44
C HIS A 243 -1.45 13.57 -13.18
N SER A 244 -0.48 12.75 -12.81
CA SER A 244 0.77 12.58 -13.54
C SER A 244 1.17 11.12 -13.61
N ASP A 245 1.48 10.65 -14.81
CA ASP A 245 2.16 9.37 -15.01
C ASP A 245 3.61 9.44 -14.50
N VAL A 246 4.15 8.29 -14.07
CA VAL A 246 5.49 8.19 -13.49
C VAL A 246 6.60 8.26 -14.54
N TYR A 247 6.31 7.85 -15.79
CA TYR A 247 7.33 7.74 -16.83
C TYR A 247 7.17 8.80 -17.93
N ALA A 248 8.32 9.31 -18.39
CA ALA A 248 8.36 10.29 -19.46
C ALA A 248 8.24 9.65 -20.85
N ASP A 249 8.61 8.38 -20.98
CA ASP A 249 8.66 7.63 -22.24
C ASP A 249 7.74 6.41 -22.24
N ARG A 250 7.33 5.96 -23.43
CA ARG A 250 6.44 4.78 -23.60
C ARG A 250 7.07 3.48 -23.13
N ALA A 251 8.38 3.40 -23.08
CA ALA A 251 9.12 2.22 -22.68
C ALA A 251 9.25 2.10 -21.15
N ALA A 252 8.78 3.10 -20.39
CA ALA A 252 8.90 3.18 -18.94
C ALA A 252 10.36 3.07 -18.46
N THR A 253 11.28 3.75 -19.15
CA THR A 253 12.71 3.76 -18.84
C THR A 253 13.18 5.07 -18.22
N GLU A 254 12.47 6.18 -18.46
CA GLU A 254 12.78 7.50 -17.93
C GLU A 254 11.69 7.96 -16.96
N VAL A 255 12.08 8.34 -15.76
CA VAL A 255 11.17 8.91 -14.76
C VAL A 255 10.73 10.31 -15.20
N ALA A 256 9.43 10.58 -15.13
CA ALA A 256 8.85 11.87 -15.50
C ALA A 256 9.36 13.02 -14.61
N PRO A 257 9.44 14.26 -15.15
CA PRO A 257 9.86 15.43 -14.38
C PRO A 257 8.99 15.67 -13.13
N ALA A 258 7.69 15.39 -13.20
CA ALA A 258 6.75 15.53 -12.08
C ALA A 258 7.14 14.65 -10.87
N VAL A 259 7.52 13.41 -11.12
CA VAL A 259 7.96 12.46 -10.07
C VAL A 259 9.26 12.93 -9.41
N ARG A 260 10.21 13.42 -10.22
CA ARG A 260 11.44 14.00 -9.68
C ARG A 260 11.18 15.26 -8.85
N ALA A 261 10.25 16.12 -9.27
CA ALA A 261 9.86 17.32 -8.53
C ALA A 261 9.22 16.95 -7.19
N ALA A 262 8.33 15.95 -7.16
CA ALA A 262 7.72 15.43 -5.94
C ALA A 262 8.64 14.53 -5.10
N ARG A 263 9.85 14.22 -5.59
CA ARG A 263 10.85 13.35 -4.95
C ARG A 263 10.33 11.94 -4.63
N LEU A 264 9.37 11.46 -5.40
CA LEU A 264 8.75 10.15 -5.23
C LEU A 264 9.66 9.03 -5.75
N THR A 265 9.68 7.93 -5.02
CA THR A 265 10.36 6.68 -5.38
C THR A 265 9.40 5.50 -5.47
N PHE A 266 8.09 5.75 -5.34
CA PHE A 266 7.03 4.77 -5.31
C PHE A 266 5.75 5.34 -5.95
N GLU A 267 4.83 4.45 -6.33
CA GLU A 267 3.50 4.75 -6.87
C GLU A 267 2.47 3.70 -6.43
N PRO A 268 1.17 4.02 -6.39
CA PRO A 268 0.59 5.35 -6.51
C PRO A 268 0.72 6.17 -5.23
N THR A 269 0.70 7.49 -5.36
CA THR A 269 0.61 8.45 -4.25
C THR A 269 -0.41 9.52 -4.59
N VAL A 270 -1.29 9.82 -3.65
CA VAL A 270 -2.20 10.95 -3.72
C VAL A 270 -1.87 11.94 -2.63
N PHE A 271 -1.68 13.20 -3.02
CA PHE A 271 -1.64 14.34 -2.11
C PHE A 271 -3.01 15.01 -2.09
N VAL A 272 -3.52 15.27 -0.91
CA VAL A 272 -4.74 16.05 -0.70
C VAL A 272 -4.35 17.34 0.02
N THR A 273 -4.71 18.50 -0.54
CA THR A 273 -4.42 19.78 0.08
C THR A 273 -5.69 20.52 0.47
N ASP A 274 -5.56 21.44 1.39
CA ASP A 274 -6.57 22.47 1.60
C ASP A 274 -6.53 23.54 0.47
N ALA A 275 -7.40 24.54 0.56
CA ALA A 275 -7.47 25.64 -0.40
C ALA A 275 -6.24 26.56 -0.41
N SER A 276 -5.35 26.45 0.58
CA SER A 276 -4.10 27.20 0.65
C SER A 276 -2.89 26.43 0.11
N GLY A 277 -3.09 25.18 -0.32
CA GLY A 277 -2.06 24.30 -0.84
C GLY A 277 -1.27 23.56 0.25
N VAL A 278 -1.73 23.58 1.50
CA VAL A 278 -1.13 22.79 2.59
C VAL A 278 -1.65 21.36 2.50
N VAL A 279 -0.74 20.38 2.54
CA VAL A 279 -1.09 18.95 2.53
C VAL A 279 -1.85 18.61 3.81
N ILE A 280 -3.09 18.17 3.67
CA ILE A 280 -3.95 17.73 4.78
C ILE A 280 -3.86 16.22 4.97
N ASP A 281 -3.60 15.47 3.89
CA ASP A 281 -3.28 14.03 3.96
C ASP A 281 -2.51 13.57 2.72
N ARG A 282 -1.86 12.39 2.83
CA ARG A 282 -1.17 11.70 1.75
C ARG A 282 -1.51 10.21 1.79
N LEU A 283 -2.09 9.70 0.70
CA LEU A 283 -2.49 8.30 0.58
C LEU A 283 -1.52 7.57 -0.33
N ASP A 284 -0.68 6.73 0.26
CA ASP A 284 0.34 5.96 -0.45
C ASP A 284 -0.12 4.52 -0.70
N ALA A 285 0.33 3.94 -1.79
CA ALA A 285 0.23 2.55 -2.20
C ALA A 285 -1.18 2.04 -2.51
N VAL A 286 -2.16 2.20 -1.63
CA VAL A 286 -3.54 1.75 -1.83
C VAL A 286 -4.51 2.61 -1.03
N TRP A 287 -5.63 3.01 -1.62
CA TRP A 287 -6.70 3.78 -0.99
C TRP A 287 -7.99 3.61 -1.82
N ASP A 288 -9.15 3.92 -1.26
CA ASP A 288 -10.42 3.89 -1.97
C ASP A 288 -11.11 5.27 -2.02
N ALA A 289 -12.15 5.39 -2.84
CA ALA A 289 -12.91 6.62 -2.98
C ALA A 289 -13.58 7.07 -1.66
N GLY A 290 -13.91 6.13 -0.77
CA GLY A 290 -14.47 6.43 0.55
C GLY A 290 -13.48 7.19 1.40
N GLU A 291 -12.24 6.68 1.50
CA GLU A 291 -11.15 7.30 2.24
C GLU A 291 -10.82 8.70 1.71
N LEU A 292 -10.73 8.85 0.38
CA LEU A 292 -10.47 10.15 -0.24
C LEU A 292 -11.64 11.14 -0.05
N ARG A 293 -12.88 10.66 -0.08
CA ARG A 293 -14.08 11.48 0.15
C ARG A 293 -14.13 12.05 1.57
N GLU A 294 -13.75 11.25 2.57
CA GLU A 294 -13.70 11.67 3.98
C GLU A 294 -12.76 12.87 4.17
N LEU A 295 -11.67 12.98 3.41
CA LEU A 295 -10.72 14.09 3.47
C LEU A 295 -11.21 15.38 2.82
N LEU A 296 -12.20 15.30 1.92
CA LEU A 296 -12.74 16.43 1.16
C LEU A 296 -14.12 16.89 1.65
N SER A 297 -14.62 16.33 2.77
CA SER A 297 -15.93 16.58 3.34
C SER A 297 -15.98 17.71 4.38
#